data_720c72617d70619fbcc24fc13109a008
#
_entry.id   720c72617d70619fbcc24fc13109a008
#
_cell.length_a   1.000
_cell.length_b   1.000
_cell.length_c   1.000
_cell.angle_alpha   90.00
_cell.angle_beta   90.00
_cell.angle_gamma   90.00
#
_symmetry.space_group_name_H-M   'P 1'
#
loop_
_entity.id
_entity.type
_entity.pdbx_description
1 polymer ?
#
loop_
_entity_poly.entity_id
_entity_poly.type
_entity_poly.pdbx_seq_one_letter_code
_entity_poly.pdbx_strand_id
1 'polypeptide(L)'
;MPKNTNLFWVDLEMTGLSDEQVIVEIASLVTDADLNILAEGPELAIHRTPEEMARMEDWPANQHKKSGLLDRIEASEIDIVEAERQTLEFLKKWVGKGKAPLCGNSIWVDRRFLHKEMPTLEDYLHYRMVDVSSFKEVVERWYPKGKRPPSKKGTHLAMNDVKESVEELKWYRENIFKNAD
;
A
#
# COMPACT_ATOMS: atom_id res chain seq x y z
N MET A 1 11.73 -20.96 -3.25
CA MET A 1 11.19 -20.53 -4.56
C MET A 1 10.01 -19.61 -4.32
N PRO A 2 9.84 -18.51 -5.07
CA PRO A 2 8.68 -17.64 -4.95
C PRO A 2 7.38 -18.43 -5.16
N LYS A 3 6.39 -18.25 -4.26
CA LYS A 3 5.10 -18.92 -4.41
C LYS A 3 4.16 -18.07 -5.26
N ASN A 4 3.48 -18.69 -6.21
CA ASN A 4 2.53 -18.01 -7.10
C ASN A 4 1.23 -17.57 -6.42
N THR A 5 1.03 -17.92 -5.14
CA THR A 5 -0.15 -17.59 -4.34
C THR A 5 0.10 -16.46 -3.34
N ASN A 6 1.34 -15.96 -3.25
CA ASN A 6 1.65 -14.85 -2.35
C ASN A 6 0.99 -13.56 -2.83
N LEU A 7 0.65 -12.70 -1.87
CA LEU A 7 0.05 -11.40 -2.07
C LEU A 7 1.06 -10.30 -1.77
N PHE A 8 1.08 -9.25 -2.59
CA PHE A 8 1.95 -8.10 -2.40
C PHE A 8 1.13 -6.89 -1.95
N TRP A 9 1.44 -6.39 -0.79
CA TRP A 9 0.74 -5.30 -0.13
C TRP A 9 1.58 -4.04 -0.19
N VAL A 10 0.93 -2.94 -0.51
CA VAL A 10 1.56 -1.62 -0.59
C VAL A 10 0.65 -0.58 0.04
N ASP A 11 1.26 0.43 0.60
CA ASP A 11 0.64 1.71 0.93
C ASP A 11 1.60 2.81 0.52
N LEU A 12 1.07 3.84 -0.12
CA LEU A 12 1.81 5.00 -0.57
C LEU A 12 1.34 6.24 0.18
N GLU A 13 2.29 7.08 0.56
CA GLU A 13 1.99 8.46 0.91
C GLU A 13 2.33 9.36 -0.28
N MET A 14 1.44 10.31 -0.57
CA MET A 14 1.56 11.21 -1.71
C MET A 14 1.40 12.67 -1.30
N THR A 15 1.82 13.59 -2.16
CA THR A 15 1.60 15.03 -1.97
C THR A 15 0.14 15.47 -2.17
N GLY A 16 -0.71 14.57 -2.66
CA GLY A 16 -2.14 14.72 -2.92
C GLY A 16 -2.63 13.65 -3.87
N LEU A 17 -3.86 13.78 -4.37
CA LEU A 17 -4.49 12.73 -5.18
C LEU A 17 -4.66 13.06 -6.66
N SER A 18 -4.34 14.27 -7.11
CA SER A 18 -4.41 14.64 -8.54
C SER A 18 -3.23 14.06 -9.32
N ASP A 19 -3.33 14.09 -10.66
CA ASP A 19 -2.30 13.54 -11.54
C ASP A 19 -0.95 14.30 -11.49
N GLU A 20 -0.96 15.52 -10.96
CA GLU A 20 0.24 16.36 -10.79
C GLU A 20 1.01 16.01 -9.50
N GLN A 21 0.42 15.27 -8.61
CA GLN A 21 1.00 14.89 -7.31
C GLN A 21 1.98 13.73 -7.45
N VAL A 22 2.83 13.56 -6.44
CA VAL A 22 3.94 12.60 -6.47
C VAL A 22 3.97 11.71 -5.21
N ILE A 23 4.57 10.53 -5.34
CA ILE A 23 4.80 9.61 -4.22
C ILE A 23 5.92 10.19 -3.33
N VAL A 24 5.71 10.22 -2.03
CA VAL A 24 6.70 10.68 -1.03
C VAL A 24 7.10 9.61 -0.03
N GLU A 25 6.35 8.51 0.06
CA GLU A 25 6.71 7.32 0.81
C GLU A 25 6.12 6.07 0.18
N ILE A 26 6.82 4.97 0.26
CA ILE A 26 6.32 3.63 -0.05
C ILE A 26 6.65 2.67 1.08
N ALA A 27 5.65 1.91 1.52
CA ALA A 27 5.85 0.75 2.37
C ALA A 27 5.23 -0.48 1.72
N SER A 28 5.87 -1.64 1.93
CA SER A 28 5.40 -2.87 1.33
C SER A 28 5.62 -4.09 2.22
N LEU A 29 4.80 -5.11 2.06
CA LEU A 29 5.01 -6.43 2.65
C LEU A 29 4.45 -7.54 1.76
N VAL A 30 4.81 -8.77 2.06
CA VAL A 30 4.30 -9.97 1.38
C VAL A 30 3.62 -10.86 2.39
N THR A 31 2.44 -11.37 2.04
CA THR A 31 1.76 -12.44 2.76
C THR A 31 1.65 -13.70 1.91
N ASP A 32 1.39 -14.83 2.56
CA ASP A 32 0.85 -16.00 1.87
C ASP A 32 -0.65 -15.82 1.56
N ALA A 33 -1.28 -16.86 0.98
CA ALA A 33 -2.71 -16.86 0.66
C ALA A 33 -3.60 -16.87 1.93
N ASP A 34 -3.05 -17.25 3.07
CA ASP A 34 -3.74 -17.28 4.37
C ASP A 34 -3.56 -15.96 5.16
N LEU A 35 -2.96 -14.95 4.52
CA LEU A 35 -2.67 -13.63 5.07
C LEU A 35 -1.62 -13.64 6.20
N ASN A 36 -0.82 -14.69 6.32
CA ASN A 36 0.33 -14.67 7.22
C ASN A 36 1.44 -13.82 6.60
N ILE A 37 1.95 -12.84 7.36
CA ILE A 37 3.07 -11.99 6.90
C ILE A 37 4.31 -12.86 6.77
N LEU A 38 4.85 -12.94 5.56
CA LEU A 38 6.06 -13.68 5.24
C LEU A 38 7.31 -12.81 5.37
N ALA A 39 7.19 -11.54 4.96
CA ALA A 39 8.28 -10.56 5.07
C ALA A 39 7.73 -9.14 5.00
N GLU A 40 8.37 -8.26 5.76
CA GLU A 40 8.23 -6.81 5.61
C GLU A 40 9.29 -6.34 4.62
N GLY A 41 8.87 -5.54 3.65
CA GLY A 41 9.73 -4.93 2.65
C GLY A 41 10.29 -3.59 3.12
N PRO A 42 10.95 -2.87 2.23
CA PRO A 42 11.44 -1.55 2.56
C PRO A 42 10.28 -0.60 2.85
N GLU A 43 10.52 0.31 3.80
CA GLU A 43 9.71 1.49 4.09
C GLU A 43 10.60 2.70 3.80
N LEU A 44 10.29 3.41 2.71
CA LEU A 44 11.20 4.40 2.11
C LEU A 44 10.51 5.75 2.00
N ALA A 45 11.02 6.75 2.72
CA ALA A 45 10.74 8.15 2.41
C ALA A 45 11.53 8.55 1.16
N ILE A 46 10.87 9.22 0.22
CA ILE A 46 11.42 9.53 -1.10
C ILE A 46 11.73 11.01 -1.18
N HIS A 47 12.97 11.33 -1.45
CA HIS A 47 13.41 12.71 -1.69
C HIS A 47 12.71 13.29 -2.93
N ARG A 48 12.21 14.53 -2.80
CA ARG A 48 11.55 15.26 -3.88
C ARG A 48 12.10 16.66 -4.01
N THR A 49 12.01 17.19 -5.22
CA THR A 49 12.44 18.56 -5.48
C THR A 49 11.58 19.59 -4.73
N PRO A 50 12.10 20.78 -4.43
CA PRO A 50 11.30 21.86 -3.82
C PRO A 50 10.04 22.20 -4.61
N GLU A 51 10.09 22.12 -5.95
CA GLU A 51 8.97 22.39 -6.85
C GLU A 51 7.86 21.33 -6.72
N GLU A 52 8.23 20.05 -6.57
CA GLU A 52 7.27 18.97 -6.34
C GLU A 52 6.63 19.10 -4.95
N MET A 53 7.44 19.39 -3.92
CA MET A 53 6.95 19.57 -2.56
C MET A 53 6.06 20.81 -2.40
N ALA A 54 6.31 21.88 -3.17
CA ALA A 54 5.48 23.08 -3.15
C ALA A 54 4.06 22.86 -3.68
N ARG A 55 3.80 21.75 -4.39
CA ARG A 55 2.47 21.37 -4.89
C ARG A 55 1.67 20.54 -3.89
N MET A 56 2.26 20.21 -2.73
CA MET A 56 1.57 19.39 -1.73
C MET A 56 0.28 20.06 -1.27
N GLU A 57 -0.80 19.28 -1.27
CA GLU A 57 -2.11 19.74 -0.80
C GLU A 57 -2.11 19.93 0.72
N ASP A 58 -2.99 20.80 1.24
CA ASP A 58 -3.02 21.15 2.66
C ASP A 58 -3.27 19.96 3.59
N TRP A 59 -4.12 19.03 3.17
CA TRP A 59 -4.44 17.86 4.00
C TRP A 59 -3.23 16.91 4.15
N PRO A 60 -2.56 16.44 3.08
CA PRO A 60 -1.33 15.65 3.21
C PRO A 60 -0.23 16.40 3.97
N ALA A 61 -0.02 17.69 3.70
CA ALA A 61 0.98 18.49 4.40
C ALA A 61 0.79 18.44 5.93
N ASN A 62 -0.45 18.58 6.39
CA ASN A 62 -0.76 18.50 7.80
C ASN A 62 -0.55 17.10 8.39
N GLN A 63 -0.90 16.04 7.64
CA GLN A 63 -0.71 14.65 8.09
C GLN A 63 0.76 14.27 8.11
N HIS A 64 1.50 14.56 7.04
CA HIS A 64 2.93 14.26 6.95
C HIS A 64 3.77 15.01 7.98
N LYS A 65 3.37 16.24 8.33
CA LYS A 65 3.97 16.97 9.45
C LYS A 65 3.74 16.28 10.79
N LYS A 66 2.52 15.82 11.05
CA LYS A 66 2.18 15.15 12.33
C LYS A 66 2.87 13.80 12.46
N SER A 67 3.02 13.04 11.37
CA SER A 67 3.72 11.75 11.36
C SER A 67 5.25 11.86 11.35
N GLY A 68 5.80 13.06 11.13
CA GLY A 68 7.25 13.28 10.96
C GLY A 68 7.76 12.88 9.57
N LEU A 69 6.87 12.58 8.64
CA LEU A 69 7.27 12.17 7.29
C LEU A 69 7.96 13.30 6.54
N LEU A 70 7.58 14.57 6.74
CA LEU A 70 8.25 15.70 6.07
C LEU A 70 9.75 15.75 6.39
N ASP A 71 10.13 15.55 7.65
CA ASP A 71 11.54 15.54 8.06
C ASP A 71 12.28 14.34 7.45
N ARG A 72 11.61 13.20 7.31
CA ARG A 72 12.17 12.00 6.66
C ARG A 72 12.36 12.19 5.16
N ILE A 73 11.45 12.87 4.48
CA ILE A 73 11.56 13.22 3.04
C ILE A 73 12.75 14.16 2.82
N GLU A 74 12.90 15.20 3.66
CA GLU A 74 13.99 16.16 3.57
C GLU A 74 15.36 15.52 3.81
N ALA A 75 15.44 14.61 4.79
CA ALA A 75 16.67 13.88 5.13
C ALA A 75 16.99 12.73 4.18
N SER A 76 16.05 12.32 3.32
CA SER A 76 16.23 11.17 2.46
C SER A 76 17.15 11.46 1.29
N GLU A 77 18.04 10.51 0.99
CA GLU A 77 18.88 10.48 -0.23
C GLU A 77 18.30 9.54 -1.29
N ILE A 78 17.12 8.93 -1.03
CA ILE A 78 16.48 7.97 -1.91
C ILE A 78 15.54 8.72 -2.85
N ASP A 79 15.83 8.66 -4.15
CA ASP A 79 14.91 9.14 -5.18
C ASP A 79 13.88 8.07 -5.57
N ILE A 80 12.96 8.44 -6.46
CA ILE A 80 11.88 7.56 -6.91
C ILE A 80 12.40 6.31 -7.64
N VAL A 81 13.50 6.43 -8.38
CA VAL A 81 14.11 5.33 -9.15
C VAL A 81 14.74 4.31 -8.22
N GLU A 82 15.45 4.79 -7.20
CA GLU A 82 16.05 3.93 -6.18
C GLU A 82 14.98 3.25 -5.31
N ALA A 83 13.91 3.97 -4.95
CA ALA A 83 12.78 3.40 -4.21
C ALA A 83 12.09 2.28 -5.02
N GLU A 84 11.84 2.50 -6.30
CA GLU A 84 11.32 1.47 -7.20
C GLU A 84 12.23 0.25 -7.25
N ARG A 85 13.53 0.46 -7.43
CA ARG A 85 14.53 -0.61 -7.51
C ARG A 85 14.56 -1.47 -6.26
N GLN A 86 14.63 -0.85 -5.08
CA GLN A 86 14.66 -1.57 -3.80
C GLN A 86 13.38 -2.37 -3.55
N THR A 87 12.23 -1.76 -3.81
CA THR A 87 10.94 -2.42 -3.64
C THR A 87 10.78 -3.59 -4.60
N LEU A 88 11.18 -3.43 -5.87
CA LEU A 88 11.15 -4.50 -6.86
C LEU A 88 12.12 -5.64 -6.52
N GLU A 89 13.32 -5.35 -6.04
CA GLU A 89 14.27 -6.38 -5.59
C GLU A 89 13.75 -7.17 -4.39
N PHE A 90 13.08 -6.51 -3.46
CA PHE A 90 12.38 -7.19 -2.38
C PHE A 90 11.30 -8.12 -2.93
N LEU A 91 10.40 -7.61 -3.78
CA LEU A 91 9.29 -8.36 -4.35
C LEU A 91 9.76 -9.61 -5.10
N LYS A 92 10.81 -9.51 -5.91
CA LYS A 92 11.37 -10.64 -6.70
C LYS A 92 11.80 -11.84 -5.86
N LYS A 93 12.12 -11.64 -4.59
CA LYS A 93 12.49 -12.75 -3.67
C LYS A 93 11.29 -13.61 -3.30
N TRP A 94 10.08 -13.05 -3.37
CA TRP A 94 8.86 -13.64 -2.84
C TRP A 94 7.85 -14.05 -3.91
N VAL A 95 7.88 -13.39 -5.06
CA VAL A 95 6.85 -13.54 -6.10
C VAL A 95 7.50 -13.57 -7.49
N GLY A 96 6.97 -14.40 -8.38
CA GLY A 96 7.32 -14.35 -9.79
C GLY A 96 6.59 -13.25 -10.56
N LYS A 97 7.16 -12.79 -11.68
CA LYS A 97 6.54 -11.76 -12.53
C LYS A 97 5.12 -12.16 -12.96
N GLY A 98 4.18 -11.23 -12.83
CA GLY A 98 2.78 -11.40 -13.20
C GLY A 98 1.98 -12.34 -12.28
N LYS A 99 2.46 -12.64 -11.07
CA LYS A 99 1.81 -13.62 -10.19
C LYS A 99 1.10 -13.00 -8.99
N ALA A 100 1.67 -11.99 -8.35
CA ALA A 100 1.03 -11.35 -7.21
C ALA A 100 0.11 -10.22 -7.62
N PRO A 101 -1.15 -10.21 -7.15
CA PRO A 101 -1.98 -9.01 -7.21
C PRO A 101 -1.42 -7.95 -6.26
N LEU A 102 -1.63 -6.69 -6.59
CA LEU A 102 -1.42 -5.57 -5.70
C LEU A 102 -2.57 -5.51 -4.69
N CYS A 103 -2.27 -5.41 -3.40
CA CYS A 103 -3.24 -5.46 -2.31
C CYS A 103 -3.14 -4.23 -1.40
N GLY A 104 -4.28 -3.75 -0.90
CA GLY A 104 -4.35 -2.63 0.05
C GLY A 104 -5.76 -2.05 0.13
N ASN A 105 -5.90 -0.94 0.86
CA ASN A 105 -7.15 -0.18 0.92
C ASN A 105 -7.18 0.89 -0.18
N SER A 106 -8.28 0.97 -0.94
CA SER A 106 -8.41 1.87 -2.11
C SER A 106 -7.21 1.79 -3.05
N ILE A 107 -6.65 0.60 -3.16
CA ILE A 107 -5.35 0.30 -3.79
C ILE A 107 -5.28 0.68 -5.28
N TRP A 108 -6.41 0.93 -5.91
CA TRP A 108 -6.47 1.47 -7.27
C TRP A 108 -5.82 2.85 -7.37
N VAL A 109 -5.85 3.65 -6.29
CA VAL A 109 -5.19 4.97 -6.22
C VAL A 109 -3.68 4.76 -6.27
N ASP A 110 -3.17 3.92 -5.37
CA ASP A 110 -1.73 3.58 -5.31
C ASP A 110 -1.25 3.03 -6.65
N ARG A 111 -2.02 2.12 -7.26
CA ARG A 111 -1.67 1.56 -8.57
C ARG A 111 -1.53 2.62 -9.66
N ARG A 112 -2.36 3.65 -9.65
CA ARG A 112 -2.26 4.77 -10.59
C ARG A 112 -0.93 5.53 -10.42
N PHE A 113 -0.52 5.78 -9.20
CA PHE A 113 0.75 6.41 -8.90
C PHE A 113 1.94 5.51 -9.23
N LEU A 114 1.86 4.21 -8.92
CA LEU A 114 2.89 3.23 -9.32
C LEU A 114 3.04 3.19 -10.84
N HIS A 115 1.95 3.16 -11.58
CA HIS A 115 1.99 3.18 -13.05
C HIS A 115 2.70 4.41 -13.60
N LYS A 116 2.52 5.57 -12.97
CA LYS A 116 3.13 6.83 -13.38
C LYS A 116 4.61 6.92 -12.99
N GLU A 117 4.97 6.55 -11.77
CA GLU A 117 6.28 6.87 -11.18
C GLU A 117 7.18 5.65 -10.92
N MET A 118 6.58 4.44 -10.86
CA MET A 118 7.29 3.17 -10.64
C MET A 118 6.82 2.10 -11.65
N PRO A 119 6.91 2.40 -12.98
CA PRO A 119 6.33 1.54 -14.01
C PRO A 119 6.96 0.14 -14.09
N THR A 120 8.22 -0.02 -13.70
CA THR A 120 8.90 -1.33 -13.69
C THR A 120 8.38 -2.23 -12.58
N LEU A 121 8.08 -1.66 -11.42
CA LEU A 121 7.44 -2.36 -10.31
C LEU A 121 6.00 -2.73 -10.68
N GLU A 122 5.25 -1.79 -11.26
CA GLU A 122 3.86 -2.01 -11.67
C GLU A 122 3.75 -3.11 -12.75
N ASP A 123 4.62 -3.11 -13.77
CA ASP A 123 4.67 -4.15 -14.83
C ASP A 123 5.09 -5.53 -14.31
N TYR A 124 5.73 -5.59 -13.15
CA TYR A 124 6.08 -6.86 -12.51
C TYR A 124 4.88 -7.53 -11.84
N LEU A 125 3.86 -6.77 -11.46
CA LEU A 125 2.67 -7.25 -10.75
C LEU A 125 1.67 -7.93 -11.69
N HIS A 126 0.72 -8.65 -11.09
CA HIS A 126 -0.45 -9.12 -11.81
C HIS A 126 -1.39 -7.95 -12.10
N TYR A 127 -2.12 -7.97 -13.23
CA TYR A 127 -3.07 -6.90 -13.58
C TYR A 127 -4.25 -6.76 -12.61
N ARG A 128 -4.61 -7.82 -11.87
CA ARG A 128 -5.67 -7.80 -10.85
C ARG A 128 -5.16 -7.21 -9.54
N MET A 129 -6.11 -6.74 -8.74
CA MET A 129 -5.88 -6.19 -7.41
C MET A 129 -6.76 -6.88 -6.36
N VAL A 130 -6.37 -6.79 -5.10
CA VAL A 130 -7.22 -7.08 -3.95
C VAL A 130 -7.43 -5.76 -3.21
N ASP A 131 -8.55 -5.11 -3.50
CA ASP A 131 -8.92 -3.86 -2.84
C ASP A 131 -9.81 -4.15 -1.63
N VAL A 132 -9.24 -3.98 -0.43
CA VAL A 132 -9.91 -4.27 0.84
C VAL A 132 -11.09 -3.32 1.07
N SER A 133 -11.02 -2.08 0.56
CA SER A 133 -12.12 -1.11 0.65
C SER A 133 -13.37 -1.59 -0.08
N SER A 134 -13.23 -2.41 -1.13
CA SER A 134 -14.39 -3.00 -1.82
C SER A 134 -15.18 -3.95 -0.92
N PHE A 135 -14.51 -4.72 -0.05
CA PHE A 135 -15.19 -5.58 0.93
C PHE A 135 -15.93 -4.74 1.97
N LYS A 136 -15.33 -3.67 2.45
CA LYS A 136 -15.97 -2.72 3.36
C LYS A 136 -17.27 -2.19 2.76
N GLU A 137 -17.24 -1.70 1.52
CA GLU A 137 -18.39 -1.15 0.83
C GLU A 137 -19.56 -2.15 0.67
N VAL A 138 -19.25 -3.41 0.33
CA VAL A 138 -20.31 -4.42 0.18
C VAL A 138 -20.84 -4.92 1.53
N VAL A 139 -19.99 -5.06 2.53
CA VAL A 139 -20.39 -5.49 3.88
C VAL A 139 -21.29 -4.44 4.53
N GLU A 140 -20.97 -3.15 4.42
CA GLU A 140 -21.80 -2.07 4.95
C GLU A 140 -23.21 -2.03 4.35
N ARG A 141 -23.38 -2.52 3.11
CA ARG A 141 -24.68 -2.55 2.41
C ARG A 141 -25.48 -3.83 2.62
N TRP A 142 -24.78 -4.96 2.72
CA TRP A 142 -25.44 -6.27 2.67
C TRP A 142 -25.60 -6.93 4.05
N TYR A 143 -24.85 -6.50 5.04
CA TYR A 143 -24.85 -7.08 6.38
C TYR A 143 -25.47 -6.15 7.42
N PRO A 144 -26.02 -6.70 8.53
CA PRO A 144 -26.59 -5.88 9.60
C PRO A 144 -25.59 -4.90 10.21
N LYS A 145 -26.09 -3.76 10.67
CA LYS A 145 -25.29 -2.79 11.40
C LYS A 145 -24.55 -3.46 12.57
N GLY A 146 -23.24 -3.21 12.66
CA GLY A 146 -22.38 -3.80 13.71
C GLY A 146 -21.39 -4.86 13.19
N LYS A 147 -21.53 -5.36 11.97
CA LYS A 147 -20.52 -6.19 11.31
C LYS A 147 -19.45 -5.29 10.66
N ARG A 148 -18.48 -4.84 11.47
CA ARG A 148 -17.38 -3.97 11.02
C ARG A 148 -16.05 -4.44 11.60
N PRO A 149 -14.94 -4.34 10.85
CA PRO A 149 -13.61 -4.57 11.42
C PRO A 149 -13.33 -3.56 12.54
N PRO A 150 -12.36 -3.86 13.41
CA PRO A 150 -11.87 -2.90 14.40
C PRO A 150 -11.45 -1.60 13.73
N SER A 151 -11.67 -0.47 14.43
CA SER A 151 -11.23 0.83 13.93
C SER A 151 -9.71 0.88 13.81
N LYS A 152 -9.22 1.39 12.69
CA LYS A 152 -7.79 1.63 12.48
C LYS A 152 -7.27 2.66 13.50
N LYS A 153 -6.00 2.53 13.88
CA LYS A 153 -5.35 3.44 14.83
C LYS A 153 -5.05 4.80 14.20
N GLY A 154 -5.04 4.89 12.86
CA GLY A 154 -4.84 6.12 12.11
C GLY A 154 -3.50 6.79 12.38
N THR A 155 -2.43 6.01 12.48
CA THR A 155 -1.08 6.52 12.75
C THR A 155 -0.47 7.23 11.55
N HIS A 156 -1.03 7.01 10.34
CA HIS A 156 -0.52 7.54 9.07
C HIS A 156 0.99 7.32 8.91
N LEU A 157 1.42 6.10 9.22
CA LEU A 157 2.73 5.56 8.94
C LEU A 157 2.51 4.41 7.95
N ALA A 158 3.06 4.52 6.75
CA ALA A 158 2.72 3.64 5.64
C ALA A 158 2.83 2.14 5.99
N MET A 159 3.86 1.71 6.72
CA MET A 159 3.99 0.31 7.12
C MET A 159 2.88 -0.14 8.09
N ASN A 160 2.43 0.73 9.01
CA ASN A 160 1.31 0.41 9.89
C ASN A 160 0.01 0.29 9.11
N ASP A 161 -0.22 1.18 8.15
CA ASP A 161 -1.43 1.19 7.32
C ASP A 161 -1.48 -0.04 6.41
N VAL A 162 -0.33 -0.50 5.87
CA VAL A 162 -0.23 -1.80 5.19
C VAL A 162 -0.64 -2.95 6.10
N LYS A 163 -0.08 -3.04 7.33
CA LYS A 163 -0.41 -4.09 8.30
C LYS A 163 -1.88 -4.06 8.69
N GLU A 164 -2.43 -2.88 8.94
CA GLU A 164 -3.85 -2.71 9.25
C GLU A 164 -4.75 -3.17 8.09
N SER A 165 -4.32 -2.98 6.85
CA SER A 165 -5.05 -3.48 5.66
C SER A 165 -5.07 -5.01 5.59
N VAL A 166 -3.97 -5.68 5.96
CA VAL A 166 -3.92 -7.15 6.08
C VAL A 166 -4.86 -7.65 7.18
N GLU A 167 -4.81 -7.03 8.36
CA GLU A 167 -5.68 -7.41 9.50
C GLU A 167 -7.16 -7.15 9.19
N GLU A 168 -7.47 -6.09 8.47
CA GLU A 168 -8.82 -5.80 8.00
C GLU A 168 -9.33 -6.90 7.06
N LEU A 169 -8.53 -7.37 6.10
CA LEU A 169 -8.91 -8.48 5.22
C LEU A 169 -9.04 -9.80 5.97
N LYS A 170 -8.17 -10.09 6.96
CA LYS A 170 -8.32 -11.24 7.85
C LYS A 170 -9.66 -11.22 8.57
N TRP A 171 -10.03 -10.07 9.10
CA TRP A 171 -11.31 -9.91 9.78
C TRP A 171 -12.49 -10.22 8.84
N TYR A 172 -12.48 -9.71 7.59
CA TYR A 172 -13.52 -10.05 6.60
C TYR A 172 -13.54 -11.54 6.30
N ARG A 173 -12.37 -12.17 6.16
CA ARG A 173 -12.27 -13.61 5.93
C ARG A 173 -12.94 -14.43 7.05
N GLU A 174 -12.68 -14.06 8.31
CA GLU A 174 -13.18 -14.80 9.48
C GLU A 174 -14.66 -14.53 9.81
N ASN A 175 -15.13 -13.32 9.55
CA ASN A 175 -16.44 -12.88 10.02
C ASN A 175 -17.53 -12.80 8.94
N ILE A 176 -17.13 -12.73 7.67
CA ILE A 176 -18.03 -12.48 6.54
C ILE A 176 -18.03 -13.64 5.56
N PHE A 177 -16.85 -14.11 5.13
CA PHE A 177 -16.77 -15.20 4.17
C PHE A 177 -17.03 -16.54 4.86
N LYS A 178 -17.85 -17.40 4.25
CA LYS A 178 -18.02 -18.77 4.72
C LYS A 178 -16.74 -19.55 4.40
N ASN A 179 -16.28 -20.36 5.35
CA ASN A 179 -15.26 -21.34 5.03
C ASN A 179 -15.80 -22.26 3.94
N ALA A 180 -15.00 -22.49 2.90
CA ALA A 180 -15.27 -23.59 1.98
C ALA A 180 -14.99 -24.89 2.74
N ASP A 181 -16.05 -25.63 3.06
CA ASP A 181 -15.96 -26.98 3.59
C ASP A 181 -15.36 -27.93 2.55
#